data_4b83c6f2da53533785a31dba16ceb6ac
#
_entry.id   4b83c6f2da53533785a31dba16ceb6ac
#
_cell.length_a   1.000
_cell.length_b   1.000
_cell.length_c   1.000
_cell.angle_alpha   90.00
_cell.angle_beta   90.00
_cell.angle_gamma   90.00
#
_symmetry.space_group_name_H-M   'P 1'
#
loop_
_entity.id
_entity.type
_entity.pdbx_description
1 polymer ?
#
loop_
_entity_poly.entity_id
_entity_poly.type
_entity_poly.pdbx_seq_one_letter_code
_entity_poly.pdbx_strand_id
1 'polypeptide(L)'
;MLEMWIEILLFVFLGICAVYDGVEREIPLAVVWLGIITAIVLHIEGLAGDGAWQAAVLSVIPGEISWMLSFVTNEKVGYGDGWMLIMIGLFVGLWKCFLILMIGLILSSLVVLILLAAGKVSRNAQLPFAPFLLLGMGVVVCL
;
A
#
# COMPACT_ATOMS: atom_id res chain seq x y z
N MET A 1 8.69 10.90 18.06
CA MET A 1 9.91 11.00 17.22
C MET A 1 10.10 9.77 16.35
N LEU A 2 10.13 8.57 16.91
CA LEU A 2 10.32 7.34 16.15
C LEU A 2 9.20 7.12 15.12
N GLU A 3 7.93 7.33 15.49
CA GLU A 3 6.79 7.21 14.59
C GLU A 3 6.89 8.14 13.37
N MET A 4 7.36 9.35 13.57
CA MET A 4 7.55 10.31 12.48
C MET A 4 8.61 9.82 11.48
N TRP A 5 9.72 9.25 11.94
CA TRP A 5 10.73 8.67 11.05
C TRP A 5 10.22 7.45 10.29
N ILE A 6 9.41 6.62 10.95
CA ILE A 6 8.76 5.45 10.33
C ILE A 6 7.82 5.91 9.21
N GLU A 7 7.01 6.93 9.45
CA GLU A 7 6.11 7.49 8.44
C GLU A 7 6.87 8.12 7.26
N ILE A 8 7.97 8.82 7.52
CA ILE A 8 8.83 9.40 6.48
C ILE A 8 9.46 8.29 5.62
N LEU A 9 9.99 7.25 6.24
CA LEU A 9 10.55 6.10 5.51
C LEU A 9 9.52 5.43 4.63
N LEU A 10 8.33 5.18 5.17
CA LEU A 10 7.23 4.61 4.39
C LEU A 10 6.85 5.53 3.22
N PHE A 11 6.81 6.84 3.44
CA PHE A 11 6.54 7.81 2.39
C PHE A 11 7.58 7.73 1.26
N VAL A 12 8.85 7.58 1.58
CA VAL A 12 9.93 7.40 0.61
C VAL A 12 9.74 6.11 -0.19
N PHE A 13 9.49 4.99 0.47
CA PHE A 13 9.24 3.71 -0.20
C PHE A 13 8.01 3.76 -1.11
N LEU A 14 6.91 4.30 -0.63
CA LEU A 14 5.69 4.48 -1.42
C LEU A 14 5.91 5.45 -2.58
N GLY A 15 6.66 6.52 -2.38
CA GLY A 15 7.00 7.47 -3.43
C GLY A 15 7.78 6.81 -4.57
N ILE A 16 8.75 5.98 -4.26
CA ILE A 16 9.50 5.20 -5.25
C ILE A 16 8.54 4.24 -5.99
N CYS A 17 7.73 3.50 -5.27
CA CYS A 17 6.74 2.60 -5.86
C CYS A 17 5.74 3.35 -6.75
N ALA A 18 5.28 4.53 -6.32
CA ALA A 18 4.34 5.35 -7.07
C ALA A 18 4.94 5.85 -8.40
N VAL A 19 6.19 6.26 -8.39
CA VAL A 19 6.90 6.69 -9.61
C VAL A 19 7.06 5.53 -10.58
N TYR A 20 7.50 4.37 -10.10
CA TYR A 20 7.64 3.17 -10.95
C TYR A 20 6.29 2.70 -11.50
N ASP A 21 5.26 2.65 -10.68
CA ASP A 21 3.91 2.25 -11.09
C ASP A 21 3.31 3.22 -12.12
N GLY A 22 3.57 4.52 -11.95
CA GLY A 22 3.10 5.55 -12.88
C GLY A 22 3.81 5.53 -14.24
N VAL A 23 5.08 5.15 -14.29
CA VAL A 23 5.90 5.15 -15.51
C VAL A 23 5.87 3.79 -16.20
N GLU A 24 6.14 2.71 -15.47
CA GLU A 24 6.30 1.37 -16.02
C GLU A 24 5.08 0.48 -15.81
N ARG A 25 4.11 0.94 -15.00
CA ARG A 25 2.93 0.17 -14.59
C ARG A 25 3.27 -1.15 -13.91
N GLU A 26 4.44 -1.23 -13.33
CA GLU A 26 4.92 -2.36 -12.55
C GLU A 26 5.41 -1.87 -11.19
N ILE A 27 5.15 -2.67 -10.17
CA ILE A 27 5.63 -2.36 -8.82
C ILE A 27 7.01 -2.98 -8.64
N PRO A 28 8.01 -2.18 -8.21
CA PRO A 28 9.37 -2.71 -8.00
C PRO A 28 9.40 -3.58 -6.75
N LEU A 29 9.22 -4.89 -6.92
CA LEU A 29 9.19 -5.85 -5.81
C LEU A 29 10.46 -5.80 -4.95
N ALA A 30 11.61 -5.48 -5.54
CA ALA A 30 12.85 -5.32 -4.79
C ALA A 30 12.76 -4.20 -3.74
N VAL A 31 12.15 -3.07 -4.10
CA VAL A 31 11.93 -1.93 -3.20
C VAL A 31 10.91 -2.30 -2.12
N VAL A 32 9.84 -3.00 -2.48
CA VAL A 32 8.83 -3.46 -1.52
C VAL A 32 9.42 -4.44 -0.51
N TRP A 33 10.21 -5.41 -0.96
CA TRP A 33 10.90 -6.34 -0.06
C TRP A 33 11.89 -5.65 0.85
N LEU A 34 12.63 -4.66 0.35
CA LEU A 34 13.51 -3.82 1.16
C LEU A 34 12.71 -3.07 2.24
N GLY A 35 11.56 -2.52 1.87
CA GLY A 35 10.63 -1.87 2.80
C GLY A 35 10.12 -2.83 3.88
N ILE A 36 9.73 -4.05 3.51
CA ILE A 36 9.27 -5.09 4.45
C ILE A 36 10.39 -5.44 5.45
N ILE A 37 11.61 -5.68 4.96
CA ILE A 37 12.76 -5.98 5.81
C ILE A 37 13.04 -4.82 6.76
N THR A 38 13.01 -3.59 6.27
CA THR A 38 13.21 -2.38 7.08
C THR A 38 12.14 -2.28 8.18
N ALA A 39 10.88 -2.52 7.84
CA ALA A 39 9.78 -2.50 8.81
C ALA A 39 9.99 -3.54 9.92
N ILE A 40 10.37 -4.77 9.56
CA ILE A 40 10.64 -5.84 10.52
C ILE A 40 11.81 -5.46 11.44
N VAL A 41 12.90 -4.94 10.88
CA VAL A 41 14.07 -4.52 11.67
C VAL A 41 13.72 -3.42 12.65
N LEU A 42 12.95 -2.42 12.22
CA LEU A 42 12.54 -1.31 13.10
C LEU A 42 11.63 -1.74 14.25
N HIS A 43 10.87 -2.81 14.05
CA HIS A 43 9.92 -3.30 15.04
C HIS A 43 10.42 -4.53 15.82
N ILE A 44 11.64 -5.02 15.56
CA ILE A 44 12.15 -6.26 16.14
C ILE A 44 12.19 -6.21 17.68
N GLU A 45 12.50 -5.06 18.25
CA GLU A 45 12.49 -4.87 19.71
C GLU A 45 11.07 -4.89 20.28
N GLY A 46 10.12 -4.32 19.53
CA GLY A 46 8.69 -4.35 19.88
C GLY A 46 8.06 -5.71 19.71
N LEU A 47 8.52 -6.53 18.77
CA LEU A 47 8.01 -7.89 18.53
C LEU A 47 8.37 -8.87 19.65
N ALA A 48 9.35 -8.54 20.49
CA ALA A 48 9.70 -9.33 21.67
C ALA A 48 8.71 -9.17 22.84
N GLY A 49 7.80 -8.16 22.78
CA GLY A 49 6.77 -7.95 23.78
C GLY A 49 5.55 -8.86 23.62
N ASP A 50 4.84 -9.09 24.75
CA ASP A 50 3.63 -9.91 24.75
C ASP A 50 2.55 -9.30 23.85
N GLY A 51 2.13 -10.05 22.84
CA GLY A 51 1.07 -9.65 21.91
C GLY A 51 1.52 -8.80 20.71
N ALA A 52 2.75 -8.34 20.64
CA ALA A 52 3.24 -7.53 19.53
C ALA A 52 3.29 -8.32 18.22
N TRP A 53 3.61 -9.60 18.25
CA TRP A 53 3.58 -10.47 17.09
C TRP A 53 2.17 -10.66 16.54
N GLN A 54 1.14 -10.67 17.41
CA GLN A 54 -0.27 -10.74 17.01
C GLN A 54 -0.67 -9.49 16.22
N ALA A 55 -0.27 -8.31 16.71
CA ALA A 55 -0.51 -7.05 16.01
C ALA A 55 0.19 -7.02 14.65
N ALA A 56 1.42 -7.53 14.55
CA ALA A 56 2.14 -7.64 13.29
C ALA A 56 1.44 -8.57 12.29
N VAL A 57 0.98 -9.73 12.74
CA VAL A 57 0.22 -10.68 11.90
C VAL A 57 -1.09 -10.05 11.43
N LEU A 58 -1.81 -9.37 12.30
CA LEU A 58 -3.05 -8.69 11.93
C LEU A 58 -2.81 -7.56 10.92
N SER A 59 -1.69 -6.88 11.01
CA SER A 59 -1.38 -5.75 10.13
C SER A 59 -1.13 -6.15 8.66
N VAL A 60 -0.79 -7.40 8.39
CA VAL A 60 -0.61 -7.89 7.01
C VAL A 60 -1.91 -8.38 6.34
N ILE A 61 -3.00 -8.52 7.10
CA ILE A 61 -4.28 -9.01 6.59
C ILE A 61 -4.78 -8.25 5.35
N PRO A 62 -4.77 -6.91 5.29
CA PRO A 62 -5.23 -6.19 4.10
C PRO A 62 -4.45 -6.57 2.85
N GLY A 63 -3.15 -6.77 2.97
CA GLY A 63 -2.29 -7.20 1.88
C GLY A 63 -2.58 -8.63 1.44
N GLU A 64 -2.78 -9.55 2.38
CA GLU A 64 -3.12 -10.95 2.08
C GLU A 64 -4.46 -11.06 1.37
N ILE A 65 -5.47 -10.30 1.81
CA ILE A 65 -6.78 -10.27 1.14
C ILE A 65 -6.63 -9.76 -0.29
N SER A 66 -5.87 -8.69 -0.51
CA SER A 66 -5.61 -8.17 -1.84
C SER A 66 -4.88 -9.18 -2.73
N TRP A 67 -3.93 -9.90 -2.16
CA TRP A 67 -3.17 -10.94 -2.84
C TRP A 67 -4.06 -12.13 -3.23
N MET A 68 -4.92 -12.58 -2.31
CA MET A 68 -5.92 -13.62 -2.61
C MET A 68 -6.89 -13.17 -3.71
N LEU A 69 -7.34 -11.93 -3.68
CA LEU A 69 -8.20 -11.37 -4.74
C LEU A 69 -7.49 -11.38 -6.10
N SER A 70 -6.19 -11.09 -6.12
CA SER A 70 -5.38 -11.18 -7.35
C SER A 70 -5.40 -12.59 -7.95
N PHE A 71 -5.27 -13.61 -7.12
CA PHE A 71 -5.37 -15.00 -7.56
C PHE A 71 -6.76 -15.36 -8.11
N VAL A 72 -7.81 -14.99 -7.37
CA VAL A 72 -9.20 -15.32 -7.75
C VAL A 72 -9.63 -14.58 -9.02
N THR A 73 -9.15 -13.36 -9.23
CA THR A 73 -9.52 -12.53 -10.37
C THR A 73 -8.60 -12.67 -11.58
N ASN A 74 -7.69 -13.67 -11.59
CA ASN A 74 -6.70 -13.86 -12.65
C ASN A 74 -5.89 -12.58 -12.93
N GLU A 75 -5.29 -12.02 -11.89
CA GLU A 75 -4.43 -10.83 -11.94
C GLU A 75 -5.14 -9.52 -12.39
N LYS A 76 -6.47 -9.46 -12.35
CA LYS A 76 -7.19 -8.20 -12.55
C LYS A 76 -6.92 -7.17 -11.45
N VAL A 77 -6.64 -7.65 -10.23
CA VAL A 77 -6.09 -6.87 -9.14
C VAL A 77 -4.57 -7.07 -9.15
N GLY A 78 -3.80 -6.00 -9.10
CA GLY A 78 -2.35 -6.08 -9.20
C GLY A 78 -1.73 -6.93 -8.09
N TYR A 79 -0.94 -7.92 -8.47
CA TYR A 79 -0.21 -8.79 -7.55
C TYR A 79 0.74 -8.00 -6.63
N GLY A 80 1.40 -6.99 -7.20
CA GLY A 80 2.29 -6.11 -6.46
C GLY A 80 1.58 -5.22 -5.43
N ASP A 81 0.32 -4.89 -5.64
CA ASP A 81 -0.47 -4.08 -4.70
C ASP A 81 -0.64 -4.80 -3.35
N GLY A 82 -0.82 -6.12 -3.37
CA GLY A 82 -0.87 -6.94 -2.17
C GLY A 82 0.43 -6.86 -1.37
N TRP A 83 1.56 -6.97 -2.02
CA TRP A 83 2.87 -6.83 -1.38
C TRP A 83 3.11 -5.44 -0.81
N MET A 84 2.68 -4.39 -1.53
CA MET A 84 2.72 -3.01 -1.02
C MET A 84 1.87 -2.84 0.23
N LEU A 85 0.67 -3.39 0.26
CA LEU A 85 -0.20 -3.32 1.44
C LEU A 85 0.38 -4.06 2.64
N ILE A 86 1.05 -5.19 2.42
CA ILE A 86 1.80 -5.89 3.48
C ILE A 86 2.88 -4.97 4.06
N MET A 87 3.67 -4.33 3.19
CA MET A 87 4.69 -3.37 3.62
C MET A 87 4.07 -2.22 4.43
N ILE A 88 3.02 -1.59 3.92
CA ILE A 88 2.34 -0.49 4.61
C ILE A 88 1.82 -0.95 5.98
N GLY A 89 1.18 -2.10 6.04
CA GLY A 89 0.65 -2.66 7.28
C GLY A 89 1.72 -2.87 8.34
N LEU A 90 2.88 -3.41 7.93
CA LEU A 90 4.01 -3.60 8.84
C LEU A 90 4.60 -2.28 9.36
N PHE A 91 4.57 -1.21 8.56
CA PHE A 91 5.07 0.10 9.00
C PHE A 91 4.11 0.82 9.96
N VAL A 92 2.81 0.82 9.66
CA VAL A 92 1.84 1.69 10.34
C VAL A 92 0.74 0.96 11.11
N GLY A 93 0.67 -0.35 11.00
CA GLY A 93 -0.33 -1.18 11.66
C GLY A 93 -1.64 -1.30 10.88
N LEU A 94 -2.53 -2.18 11.38
CA LEU A 94 -3.77 -2.57 10.70
C LEU A 94 -4.70 -1.39 10.40
N TRP A 95 -4.97 -0.54 11.40
CA TRP A 95 -5.95 0.55 11.27
C TRP A 95 -5.53 1.61 10.27
N LYS A 96 -4.30 2.08 10.36
CA LYS A 96 -3.76 3.07 9.42
C LYS A 96 -3.66 2.48 8.01
N CYS A 97 -3.22 1.22 7.88
CA CYS A 97 -3.18 0.53 6.60
C CYS A 97 -4.57 0.44 5.96
N PHE A 98 -5.58 0.07 6.73
CA PHE A 98 -6.96 0.00 6.26
C PHE A 98 -7.50 1.37 5.81
N LEU A 99 -7.22 2.43 6.57
CA LEU A 99 -7.60 3.80 6.21
C LEU A 99 -6.90 4.25 4.93
N ILE A 100 -5.60 3.99 4.80
CA ILE A 100 -4.83 4.30 3.58
C ILE A 100 -5.44 3.59 2.37
N LEU A 101 -5.76 2.31 2.53
CA LEU A 101 -6.39 1.51 1.48
C LEU A 101 -7.76 2.08 1.08
N MET A 102 -8.62 2.40 2.05
CA MET A 102 -9.95 2.95 1.79
C MET A 102 -9.87 4.31 1.06
N ILE A 103 -9.03 5.20 1.54
CA ILE A 103 -8.83 6.51 0.90
C ILE A 103 -8.27 6.33 -0.52
N GLY A 104 -7.28 5.47 -0.70
CA GLY A 104 -6.71 5.15 -2.00
C GLY A 104 -7.74 4.61 -2.99
N LEU A 105 -8.61 3.69 -2.54
CA LEU A 105 -9.69 3.14 -3.36
C LEU A 105 -10.73 4.21 -3.74
N ILE A 106 -11.12 5.08 -2.80
CA ILE A 106 -12.07 6.16 -3.08
C ILE A 106 -11.47 7.13 -4.11
N LEU A 107 -10.23 7.57 -3.91
CA LEU A 107 -9.56 8.47 -4.83
C LEU A 107 -9.39 7.86 -6.22
N SER A 108 -8.95 6.61 -6.30
CA SER A 108 -8.80 5.92 -7.58
C SER A 108 -10.12 5.75 -8.30
N SER A 109 -11.18 5.41 -7.57
CA SER A 109 -12.53 5.26 -8.13
C SER A 109 -13.06 6.57 -8.69
N LEU A 110 -12.86 7.68 -7.98
CA LEU A 110 -13.26 9.02 -8.45
C LEU A 110 -12.53 9.40 -9.74
N VAL A 111 -11.22 9.19 -9.79
CA VAL A 111 -10.42 9.50 -10.99
C VAL A 111 -10.85 8.62 -12.16
N VAL A 112 -11.07 7.33 -11.95
CA VAL A 112 -11.57 6.40 -12.99
C VAL A 112 -12.92 6.88 -13.52
N LEU A 113 -13.86 7.24 -12.65
CA LEU A 113 -15.18 7.73 -13.05
C LEU A 113 -15.10 9.01 -13.89
N ILE A 114 -14.25 9.96 -13.48
CA ILE A 114 -14.03 11.21 -14.20
C ILE A 114 -13.44 10.93 -15.59
N LEU A 115 -12.43 10.08 -15.67
CA LEU A 115 -11.77 9.73 -16.94
C LEU A 115 -12.71 8.94 -17.87
N LEU A 116 -13.56 8.08 -17.32
CA LEU A 116 -14.56 7.35 -18.08
C LEU A 116 -15.63 8.28 -18.64
N ALA A 117 -16.12 9.21 -17.83
CA ALA A 117 -17.11 10.21 -18.25
C ALA A 117 -16.53 11.17 -19.32
N ALA A 118 -15.23 11.46 -19.26
CA ALA A 118 -14.53 12.28 -20.26
C ALA A 118 -14.17 11.50 -21.54
N GLY A 119 -14.41 10.17 -21.58
CA GLY A 119 -14.06 9.32 -22.72
C GLY A 119 -12.56 9.11 -22.95
N LYS A 120 -11.71 9.43 -21.93
CA LYS A 120 -10.25 9.35 -22.05
C LYS A 120 -9.67 7.96 -21.76
N VAL A 121 -10.44 7.08 -21.13
CA VAL A 121 -10.04 5.69 -20.81
C VAL A 121 -11.15 4.72 -21.18
N SER A 122 -10.76 3.48 -21.53
CA SER A 122 -11.71 2.37 -21.71
C SER A 122 -12.05 1.71 -20.38
N ARG A 123 -13.16 0.95 -20.33
CA ARG A 123 -13.56 0.19 -19.14
C ARG A 123 -12.51 -0.83 -18.67
N ASN A 124 -11.62 -1.25 -19.57
CA ASN A 124 -10.56 -2.22 -19.29
C ASN A 124 -9.20 -1.57 -19.03
N ALA A 125 -9.13 -0.22 -18.94
CA ALA A 125 -7.90 0.47 -18.67
C ALA A 125 -7.43 0.20 -17.23
N GLN A 126 -6.18 -0.22 -17.08
CA GLN A 126 -5.52 -0.36 -15.79
C GLN A 126 -4.86 0.96 -15.42
N LEU A 127 -5.25 1.53 -14.29
CA LEU A 127 -4.61 2.72 -13.74
C LEU A 127 -3.61 2.31 -12.65
N PRO A 128 -2.49 3.03 -12.54
CA PRO A 128 -1.55 2.80 -11.45
C PRO A 128 -2.21 3.10 -10.11
N PHE A 129 -2.12 2.18 -9.15
CA PHE A 129 -2.76 2.29 -7.84
C PHE A 129 -1.83 2.86 -6.76
N ALA A 130 -0.52 2.64 -6.89
CA ALA A 130 0.46 3.10 -5.90
C ALA A 130 0.43 4.62 -5.64
N PRO A 131 0.25 5.51 -6.66
CA PRO A 131 0.08 6.94 -6.41
C PRO A 131 -1.11 7.27 -5.54
N PHE A 132 -2.21 6.52 -5.66
CA PHE A 132 -3.40 6.73 -4.82
C PHE A 132 -3.18 6.28 -3.39
N LEU A 133 -2.41 5.21 -3.16
CA LEU A 133 -1.97 4.80 -1.82
C LEU A 133 -1.06 5.85 -1.18
N LEU A 134 -0.17 6.45 -1.96
CA LEU A 134 0.69 7.54 -1.49
C LEU A 134 -0.13 8.76 -1.05
N LEU A 135 -1.13 9.15 -1.83
CA LEU A 135 -2.05 10.22 -1.47
C LEU A 135 -2.87 9.86 -0.22
N GLY A 136 -3.37 8.63 -0.15
CA GLY A 136 -4.09 8.12 1.02
C GLY A 136 -3.23 8.17 2.27
N MET A 137 -1.96 7.81 2.17
CA MET A 137 -1.02 7.95 3.29
C MET A 137 -0.82 9.41 3.70
N GLY A 138 -0.67 10.32 2.73
CA GLY A 138 -0.57 11.75 3.00
C GLY A 138 -1.75 12.28 3.79
N VAL A 139 -2.97 11.87 3.43
CA VAL A 139 -4.19 12.23 4.16
C VAL A 139 -4.19 11.66 5.58
N VAL A 140 -3.84 10.39 5.75
CA VAL A 140 -3.82 9.73 7.07
C VAL A 140 -2.78 10.36 8.00
N VAL A 141 -1.62 10.74 7.48
CA VAL A 141 -0.59 11.44 8.28
C VAL A 141 -1.05 12.85 8.69
N CYS A 142 -1.81 13.53 7.82
CA CYS A 142 -2.37 14.85 8.13
C CYS A 142 -3.58 14.80 9.10
N LEU A 143 -4.22 13.66 9.26
CA LEU A 143 -5.29 13.49 10.24
C LEU A 143 -4.70 13.31 11.65
#